data_c30f06c62846cddec2aa59c8c0395430
#
_entry.id   c30f06c62846cddec2aa59c8c0395430
#
_cell.length_a   1.000
_cell.length_b   1.000
_cell.length_c   1.000
_cell.angle_alpha   90.00
_cell.angle_beta   90.00
_cell.angle_gamma   90.00
#
_symmetry.space_group_name_H-M   'P 1'
#
loop_
_entity.id
_entity.type
_entity.pdbx_description
1 polymer ?
#
loop_
_entity_poly.entity_id
_entity_poly.type
_entity_poly.pdbx_seq_one_letter_code
_entity_poly.pdbx_strand_id
1 'polypeptide(L)'
;IKLYAKQRRLMTLVSDQILEKEKNNQMMVEVLSQIVEFRNEESGLHVLHIKILTEMLLEYLVQKTDKSELSPDECHMIATASAFHDIGKIGIDEKILNKPGKLTPEEFEQIKQHTLIGASMLDKMDRYKDEPLIKIAYQICRWHHERYDGRGYPDGLFGEEIPISAQIVSIADVYDALISE
;
A
#
# COMPACT_ATOMS: atom_id res chain seq x y z
N ILE A 1 2.39 -47.01 -7.25
CA ILE A 1 1.81 -46.19 -8.32
C ILE A 1 0.53 -45.46 -7.86
N LYS A 2 -0.51 -46.16 -7.30
CA LYS A 2 -1.77 -45.53 -6.83
C LYS A 2 -1.57 -44.49 -5.72
N LEU A 3 -0.67 -44.75 -4.77
CA LEU A 3 -0.38 -43.81 -3.65
C LEU A 3 0.25 -42.53 -4.16
N TYR A 4 1.23 -42.62 -5.04
CA TYR A 4 1.91 -41.48 -5.67
C TYR A 4 0.95 -40.60 -6.47
N ALA A 5 0.06 -41.21 -7.25
CA ALA A 5 -0.97 -40.48 -7.99
C ALA A 5 -1.95 -39.74 -7.07
N LYS A 6 -2.34 -40.35 -5.94
CA LYS A 6 -3.18 -39.71 -4.92
C LYS A 6 -2.48 -38.53 -4.25
N GLN A 7 -1.22 -38.69 -3.90
CA GLN A 7 -0.42 -37.63 -3.29
C GLN A 7 -0.24 -36.44 -4.22
N ARG A 8 0.08 -36.68 -5.50
CA ARG A 8 0.20 -35.63 -6.53
C ARG A 8 -1.11 -34.86 -6.70
N ARG A 9 -2.25 -35.58 -6.78
CA ARG A 9 -3.57 -34.95 -6.89
C ARG A 9 -3.90 -34.08 -5.66
N LEU A 10 -3.55 -34.56 -4.45
CA LEU A 10 -3.74 -33.77 -3.23
C LEU A 10 -2.91 -32.50 -3.22
N MET A 11 -1.64 -32.59 -3.62
CA MET A 11 -0.76 -31.43 -3.74
C MET A 11 -1.30 -30.39 -4.73
N THR A 12 -1.79 -30.82 -5.89
CA THR A 12 -2.43 -29.91 -6.86
C THR A 12 -3.66 -29.22 -6.25
N LEU A 13 -4.55 -29.99 -5.61
CA LEU A 13 -5.74 -29.40 -4.99
C LEU A 13 -5.38 -28.39 -3.87
N VAL A 14 -4.38 -28.68 -3.06
CA VAL A 14 -3.91 -27.75 -2.02
C VAL A 14 -3.31 -26.49 -2.65
N SER A 15 -2.50 -26.63 -3.69
CA SER A 15 -1.92 -25.51 -4.42
C SER A 15 -3.01 -24.63 -5.06
N ASP A 16 -4.01 -25.23 -5.69
CA ASP A 16 -5.13 -24.50 -6.30
C ASP A 16 -5.94 -23.73 -5.24
N GLN A 17 -6.19 -24.35 -4.07
CA GLN A 17 -6.89 -23.69 -2.97
C GLN A 17 -6.09 -22.52 -2.36
N ILE A 18 -4.78 -22.67 -2.24
CA ILE A 18 -3.91 -21.59 -1.76
C ILE A 18 -3.98 -20.42 -2.72
N LEU A 19 -3.83 -20.66 -4.02
CA LEU A 19 -3.87 -19.62 -5.05
C LEU A 19 -5.23 -18.90 -5.10
N GLU A 20 -6.33 -19.66 -5.00
CA GLU A 20 -7.68 -19.09 -4.96
C GLU A 20 -7.88 -18.21 -3.70
N LYS A 21 -7.42 -18.69 -2.54
CA LYS A 21 -7.49 -17.92 -1.29
C LYS A 21 -6.68 -16.63 -1.37
N GLU A 22 -5.49 -16.68 -1.95
CA GLU A 22 -4.63 -15.51 -2.11
C GLU A 22 -5.27 -14.47 -3.03
N LYS A 23 -5.82 -14.91 -4.19
CA LYS A 23 -6.58 -14.05 -5.09
C LYS A 23 -7.78 -13.39 -4.41
N ASN A 24 -8.53 -14.16 -3.61
CA ASN A 24 -9.66 -13.62 -2.88
C ASN A 24 -9.23 -12.58 -1.81
N ASN A 25 -8.12 -12.83 -1.11
CA ASN A 25 -7.58 -11.88 -0.14
C ASN A 25 -7.15 -10.56 -0.83
N GLN A 26 -6.45 -10.64 -1.94
CA GLN A 26 -6.05 -9.47 -2.74
C GLN A 26 -7.28 -8.67 -3.20
N MET A 27 -8.27 -9.34 -3.75
CA MET A 27 -9.51 -8.70 -4.17
C MET A 27 -10.21 -8.00 -3.00
N MET A 28 -10.24 -8.60 -1.80
CA MET A 28 -10.83 -7.96 -0.63
C MET A 28 -10.08 -6.69 -0.22
N VAL A 29 -8.76 -6.71 -0.25
CA VAL A 29 -7.92 -5.54 0.03
C VAL A 29 -8.22 -4.43 -0.97
N GLU A 30 -8.23 -4.73 -2.26
CA GLU A 30 -8.53 -3.78 -3.32
C GLU A 30 -9.93 -3.17 -3.17
N VAL A 31 -10.94 -3.98 -2.93
CA VAL A 31 -12.33 -3.50 -2.73
C VAL A 31 -12.43 -2.57 -1.52
N LEU A 32 -11.81 -2.92 -0.39
CA LEU A 32 -11.84 -2.07 0.81
C LEU A 32 -11.16 -0.72 0.56
N SER A 33 -10.02 -0.71 -0.12
CA SER A 33 -9.30 0.51 -0.46
C SER A 33 -10.09 1.38 -1.44
N GLN A 34 -10.71 0.78 -2.46
CA GLN A 34 -11.58 1.49 -3.40
C GLN A 34 -12.80 2.12 -2.72
N ILE A 35 -13.37 1.48 -1.67
CA ILE A 35 -14.47 2.08 -0.89
C ILE A 35 -14.02 3.36 -0.19
N VAL A 36 -12.78 3.41 0.31
CA VAL A 36 -12.23 4.61 0.93
C VAL A 36 -12.01 5.72 -0.11
N GLU A 37 -11.44 5.38 -1.27
CA GLU A 37 -11.19 6.33 -2.35
C GLU A 37 -12.48 6.85 -3.00
N PHE A 38 -13.53 6.03 -3.07
CA PHE A 38 -14.82 6.48 -3.57
C PHE A 38 -15.37 7.73 -2.84
N ARG A 39 -14.96 7.94 -1.57
CA ARG A 39 -15.29 9.15 -0.82
C ARG A 39 -14.58 10.41 -1.33
N ASN A 40 -13.48 10.24 -2.06
CA ASN A 40 -12.62 11.34 -2.53
C ASN A 40 -12.94 11.75 -3.97
N GLU A 41 -13.98 11.21 -4.58
CA GLU A 41 -14.27 11.36 -6.01
C GLU A 41 -13.11 10.91 -6.93
N GLU A 42 -12.10 10.25 -6.36
CA GLU A 42 -11.01 9.65 -7.13
C GLU A 42 -11.51 8.44 -7.92
N SER A 43 -10.94 8.22 -9.09
CA SER A 43 -11.30 7.05 -9.89
C SER A 43 -10.86 5.78 -9.17
N GLY A 44 -11.73 4.78 -9.05
CA GLY A 44 -11.37 3.47 -8.45
C GLY A 44 -10.23 2.74 -9.16
N LEU A 45 -9.62 3.35 -10.18
CA LEU A 45 -8.43 2.86 -10.88
C LEU A 45 -7.13 3.26 -10.16
N HIS A 46 -7.14 4.29 -9.31
CA HIS A 46 -5.96 4.78 -8.61
C HIS A 46 -5.29 3.67 -7.78
N VAL A 47 -6.03 2.95 -6.93
CA VAL A 47 -5.49 1.82 -6.15
C VAL A 47 -4.81 0.78 -7.04
N LEU A 48 -5.45 0.44 -8.17
CA LEU A 48 -4.91 -0.53 -9.11
C LEU A 48 -3.63 -0.02 -9.76
N HIS A 49 -3.59 1.25 -10.18
CA HIS A 49 -2.41 1.88 -10.76
C HIS A 49 -1.25 1.89 -9.76
N ILE A 50 -1.49 2.32 -8.52
CA ILE A 50 -0.47 2.34 -7.47
C ILE A 50 0.13 0.95 -7.26
N LYS A 51 -0.70 -0.10 -7.21
CA LYS A 51 -0.23 -1.47 -7.07
C LYS A 51 0.65 -1.90 -8.25
N ILE A 52 0.19 -1.70 -9.48
CA ILE A 52 0.94 -2.07 -10.69
C ILE A 52 2.26 -1.30 -10.78
N LEU A 53 2.25 0.01 -10.53
CA LEU A 53 3.45 0.84 -10.52
C LEU A 53 4.43 0.38 -9.43
N THR A 54 3.93 0.04 -8.24
CA THR A 54 4.74 -0.50 -7.15
C THR A 54 5.40 -1.82 -7.55
N GLU A 55 4.66 -2.75 -8.18
CA GLU A 55 5.20 -4.02 -8.69
C GLU A 55 6.31 -3.78 -9.72
N MET A 56 6.07 -2.91 -10.71
CA MET A 56 7.05 -2.57 -11.75
C MET A 56 8.33 -1.95 -11.16
N LEU A 57 8.18 -1.02 -10.21
CA LEU A 57 9.31 -0.36 -9.55
C LEU A 57 10.14 -1.36 -8.73
N LEU A 58 9.49 -2.27 -8.00
CA LEU A 58 10.16 -3.32 -7.23
C LEU A 58 10.88 -4.31 -8.13
N GLU A 59 10.26 -4.76 -9.22
CA GLU A 59 10.91 -5.63 -10.20
C GLU A 59 12.16 -4.97 -10.79
N TYR A 60 12.06 -3.70 -11.15
CA TYR A 60 13.20 -2.95 -11.67
C TYR A 60 14.31 -2.79 -10.64
N LEU A 61 13.96 -2.48 -9.38
CA LEU A 61 14.90 -2.35 -8.29
C LEU A 61 15.69 -3.64 -8.05
N VAL A 62 15.00 -4.77 -7.96
CA VAL A 62 15.63 -6.10 -7.75
C VAL A 62 16.53 -6.49 -8.92
N GLN A 63 16.14 -6.17 -10.16
CA GLN A 63 16.94 -6.50 -11.35
C GLN A 63 18.17 -5.62 -11.53
N LYS A 64 18.15 -4.38 -11.06
CA LYS A 64 19.19 -3.37 -11.36
C LYS A 64 20.15 -3.10 -10.22
N THR A 65 19.79 -3.51 -8.99
CA THR A 65 20.63 -3.25 -7.84
C THR A 65 20.99 -4.56 -7.15
N ASP A 66 22.29 -4.87 -7.10
CA ASP A 66 22.81 -5.96 -6.24
C ASP A 66 22.61 -5.67 -4.73
N LYS A 67 22.06 -4.52 -4.39
CA LYS A 67 21.86 -4.03 -3.02
C LYS A 67 20.46 -4.27 -2.48
N SER A 68 19.50 -4.70 -3.30
CA SER A 68 18.17 -4.96 -2.77
C SER A 68 18.13 -6.37 -2.19
N GLU A 69 18.09 -6.44 -0.86
CA GLU A 69 17.88 -7.69 -0.12
C GLU A 69 16.42 -8.13 -0.12
N LEU A 70 15.56 -7.49 -0.94
CA LEU A 70 14.12 -7.80 -0.99
C LEU A 70 13.89 -9.15 -1.66
N SER A 71 13.26 -10.05 -0.93
CA SER A 71 12.78 -11.32 -1.47
C SER A 71 11.53 -11.11 -2.36
N PRO A 72 11.22 -12.05 -3.27
CA PRO A 72 9.98 -11.99 -4.05
C PRO A 72 8.72 -11.90 -3.19
N ASP A 73 8.70 -12.56 -2.03
CA ASP A 73 7.57 -12.53 -1.10
C ASP A 73 7.42 -11.13 -0.48
N GLU A 74 8.52 -10.46 -0.13
CA GLU A 74 8.48 -9.08 0.38
C GLU A 74 8.02 -8.11 -0.70
N CYS A 75 8.50 -8.24 -1.94
CA CYS A 75 8.01 -7.43 -3.05
C CYS A 75 6.49 -7.58 -3.24
N HIS A 76 6.00 -8.82 -3.19
CA HIS A 76 4.57 -9.10 -3.30
C HIS A 76 3.77 -8.49 -2.13
N MET A 77 4.30 -8.58 -0.90
CA MET A 77 3.67 -7.95 0.27
C MET A 77 3.64 -6.43 0.17
N ILE A 78 4.73 -5.79 -0.29
CA ILE A 78 4.77 -4.33 -0.48
C ILE A 78 3.74 -3.89 -1.52
N ALA A 79 3.66 -4.59 -2.66
CA ALA A 79 2.69 -4.29 -3.70
C ALA A 79 1.24 -4.49 -3.22
N THR A 80 0.97 -5.52 -2.43
CA THR A 80 -0.35 -5.73 -1.83
C THR A 80 -0.67 -4.65 -0.79
N ALA A 81 0.31 -4.29 0.05
CA ALA A 81 0.15 -3.30 1.10
C ALA A 81 0.02 -1.86 0.56
N SER A 82 0.47 -1.58 -0.68
CA SER A 82 0.36 -0.25 -1.29
C SER A 82 -1.09 0.23 -1.38
N ALA A 83 -2.05 -0.69 -1.51
CA ALA A 83 -3.48 -0.38 -1.52
C ALA A 83 -3.97 0.32 -0.23
N PHE A 84 -3.24 0.21 0.88
CA PHE A 84 -3.63 0.82 2.16
C PHE A 84 -3.08 2.23 2.38
N HIS A 85 -2.25 2.79 1.46
CA HIS A 85 -1.54 4.05 1.70
C HIS A 85 -2.50 5.16 2.19
N ASP A 86 -3.65 5.26 1.62
CA ASP A 86 -4.65 6.30 1.84
C ASP A 86 -5.86 5.88 2.70
N ILE A 87 -5.82 4.70 3.33
CA ILE A 87 -6.96 4.20 4.14
C ILE A 87 -7.37 5.17 5.26
N GLY A 88 -6.45 5.99 5.73
CA GLY A 88 -6.71 7.01 6.76
C GLY A 88 -7.56 8.19 6.28
N LYS A 89 -7.75 8.38 4.98
CA LYS A 89 -8.67 9.38 4.42
C LYS A 89 -10.11 9.19 4.94
N ILE A 90 -10.45 7.98 5.40
CA ILE A 90 -11.74 7.70 6.04
C ILE A 90 -12.03 8.60 7.25
N GLY A 91 -11.00 9.07 7.94
CA GLY A 91 -11.10 9.94 9.11
C GLY A 91 -11.04 11.43 8.80
N ILE A 92 -10.92 11.82 7.54
CA ILE A 92 -10.87 13.22 7.11
C ILE A 92 -12.29 13.75 6.82
N ASP A 93 -12.54 15.01 7.18
CA ASP A 93 -13.83 15.66 6.88
C ASP A 93 -14.01 15.76 5.36
N GLU A 94 -15.14 15.28 4.87
CA GLU A 94 -15.50 15.26 3.45
C GLU A 94 -15.49 16.65 2.80
N LYS A 95 -15.84 17.68 3.57
CA LYS A 95 -15.81 19.08 3.10
C LYS A 95 -14.39 19.56 2.79
N ILE A 96 -13.40 19.01 3.47
CA ILE A 96 -11.98 19.32 3.23
C ILE A 96 -11.46 18.44 2.11
N LEU A 97 -11.77 17.15 2.16
CA LEU A 97 -11.32 16.16 1.21
C LEU A 97 -11.76 16.49 -0.22
N ASN A 98 -13.04 16.85 -0.40
CA ASN A 98 -13.66 17.16 -1.70
C ASN A 98 -13.85 18.67 -1.92
N LYS A 99 -13.01 19.50 -1.28
CA LYS A 99 -13.11 20.94 -1.45
C LYS A 99 -12.77 21.36 -2.88
N PRO A 100 -13.69 22.04 -3.57
CA PRO A 100 -13.38 22.60 -4.87
C PRO A 100 -12.36 23.74 -4.74
N GLY A 101 -11.15 23.52 -5.30
CA GLY A 101 -10.07 24.51 -5.32
C GLY A 101 -8.96 24.26 -4.30
N LYS A 102 -8.15 25.28 -4.03
CA LYS A 102 -6.98 25.14 -3.17
C LYS A 102 -7.35 25.05 -1.70
N LEU A 103 -6.70 24.15 -0.99
CA LEU A 103 -6.77 24.03 0.47
C LEU A 103 -6.08 25.25 1.14
N THR A 104 -6.61 25.68 2.28
CA THR A 104 -5.86 26.59 3.17
C THR A 104 -4.72 25.81 3.86
N PRO A 105 -3.73 26.50 4.45
CA PRO A 105 -2.69 25.82 5.23
C PRO A 105 -3.25 24.94 6.36
N GLU A 106 -4.30 25.40 7.04
CA GLU A 106 -4.93 24.67 8.15
C GLU A 106 -5.70 23.44 7.63
N GLU A 107 -6.37 23.53 6.50
CA GLU A 107 -7.03 22.40 5.85
C GLU A 107 -6.00 21.37 5.35
N PHE A 108 -4.88 21.82 4.81
CA PHE A 108 -3.81 20.94 4.39
C PHE A 108 -3.20 20.18 5.58
N GLU A 109 -3.02 20.84 6.75
CA GLU A 109 -2.60 20.13 7.97
C GLU A 109 -3.61 19.07 8.40
N GLN A 110 -4.91 19.26 8.15
CA GLN A 110 -5.92 18.24 8.43
C GLN A 110 -5.83 17.07 7.43
N ILE A 111 -5.62 17.35 6.14
CA ILE A 111 -5.40 16.27 5.15
C ILE A 111 -4.21 15.40 5.53
N LYS A 112 -3.09 16.00 5.95
CA LYS A 112 -1.90 15.23 6.40
C LYS A 112 -2.20 14.21 7.50
N GLN A 113 -3.24 14.43 8.30
CA GLN A 113 -3.61 13.50 9.37
C GLN A 113 -4.01 12.12 8.85
N HIS A 114 -4.36 11.96 7.55
CA HIS A 114 -4.69 10.62 7.02
C HIS A 114 -3.54 9.64 7.23
N THR A 115 -2.27 10.07 7.15
CA THR A 115 -1.11 9.20 7.38
C THR A 115 -1.08 8.64 8.79
N LEU A 116 -1.34 9.50 9.79
CA LEU A 116 -1.39 9.11 11.20
C LEU A 116 -2.63 8.30 11.54
N ILE A 117 -3.78 8.65 10.94
CA ILE A 117 -5.05 7.94 11.14
C ILE A 117 -4.92 6.51 10.59
N GLY A 118 -4.45 6.34 9.34
CA GLY A 118 -4.25 5.04 8.73
C GLY A 118 -3.27 4.17 9.52
N ALA A 119 -2.11 4.71 9.89
CA ALA A 119 -1.15 4.03 10.74
C ALA A 119 -1.76 3.61 12.09
N SER A 120 -2.52 4.51 12.76
CA SER A 120 -3.19 4.19 14.02
C SER A 120 -4.27 3.12 13.89
N MET A 121 -4.97 3.06 12.75
CA MET A 121 -5.96 2.01 12.49
C MET A 121 -5.28 0.64 12.43
N LEU A 122 -4.16 0.53 11.74
CA LEU A 122 -3.41 -0.72 11.60
C LEU A 122 -2.74 -1.14 12.91
N ASP A 123 -2.18 -0.19 13.67
CA ASP A 123 -1.54 -0.45 14.98
C ASP A 123 -2.53 -0.98 16.03
N LYS A 124 -3.80 -0.56 15.95
CA LYS A 124 -4.89 -1.03 16.84
C LYS A 124 -5.43 -2.41 16.48
N MET A 125 -4.93 -3.03 15.42
CA MET A 125 -5.33 -4.40 15.04
C MET A 125 -4.56 -5.44 15.88
N ASP A 126 -4.76 -5.47 17.20
CA ASP A 126 -4.00 -6.27 18.18
C ASP A 126 -3.73 -7.71 17.75
N ARG A 127 -4.69 -8.35 17.07
CA ARG A 127 -4.58 -9.72 16.60
C ARG A 127 -3.61 -9.88 15.42
N TYR A 128 -3.41 -8.83 14.63
CA TYR A 128 -2.71 -8.90 13.34
C TYR A 128 -1.51 -7.96 13.25
N LYS A 129 -1.26 -7.12 14.25
CA LYS A 129 -0.18 -6.12 14.22
C LYS A 129 1.21 -6.70 14.00
N ASP A 130 1.42 -7.99 14.35
CA ASP A 130 2.70 -8.66 14.15
C ASP A 130 2.84 -9.33 12.79
N GLU A 131 1.76 -9.40 12.00
CA GLU A 131 1.79 -9.95 10.64
C GLU A 131 2.64 -9.05 9.73
N PRO A 132 3.54 -9.64 8.90
CA PRO A 132 4.43 -8.87 8.02
C PRO A 132 3.69 -7.89 7.12
N LEU A 133 2.56 -8.29 6.54
CA LEU A 133 1.73 -7.44 5.68
C LEU A 133 1.23 -6.18 6.41
N ILE A 134 0.78 -6.33 7.67
CA ILE A 134 0.27 -5.21 8.47
C ILE A 134 1.40 -4.25 8.87
N LYS A 135 2.59 -4.78 9.18
CA LYS A 135 3.78 -3.94 9.45
C LYS A 135 4.18 -3.11 8.22
N ILE A 136 4.19 -3.73 7.05
CA ILE A 136 4.48 -3.03 5.79
C ILE A 136 3.38 -1.99 5.48
N ALA A 137 2.11 -2.35 5.62
CA ALA A 137 0.99 -1.44 5.43
C ALA A 137 1.06 -0.24 6.39
N TYR A 138 1.43 -0.46 7.66
CA TYR A 138 1.68 0.62 8.62
C TYR A 138 2.78 1.58 8.14
N GLN A 139 3.91 1.05 7.68
CA GLN A 139 5.01 1.86 7.15
C GLN A 139 4.57 2.70 5.96
N ILE A 140 3.83 2.09 5.04
CA ILE A 140 3.31 2.78 3.85
C ILE A 140 2.32 3.87 4.26
N CYS A 141 1.28 3.55 5.04
CA CYS A 141 0.30 4.54 5.51
C CYS A 141 0.96 5.73 6.18
N ARG A 142 1.94 5.49 7.06
CA ARG A 142 2.55 6.55 7.84
C ARG A 142 3.51 7.41 7.03
N TRP A 143 4.29 6.80 6.11
CA TRP A 143 5.47 7.46 5.56
C TRP A 143 5.50 7.61 4.04
N HIS A 144 4.45 7.28 3.30
CA HIS A 144 4.43 7.46 1.83
C HIS A 144 4.50 8.93 1.39
N HIS A 145 4.24 9.89 2.27
CA HIS A 145 4.44 11.32 2.04
C HIS A 145 5.74 11.88 2.64
N GLU A 146 6.60 11.01 3.18
CA GLU A 146 7.95 11.44 3.51
C GLU A 146 8.77 11.69 2.25
N ARG A 147 9.72 12.59 2.35
CA ARG A 147 10.57 12.99 1.23
C ARG A 147 12.03 12.74 1.59
N TYR A 148 12.78 12.26 0.61
CA TYR A 148 14.20 11.94 0.79
C TYR A 148 15.01 13.13 1.33
N ASP A 149 14.54 14.36 1.07
CA ASP A 149 15.15 15.63 1.56
C ASP A 149 14.71 16.04 2.98
N GLY A 150 13.93 15.21 3.68
CA GLY A 150 13.43 15.45 5.05
C GLY A 150 12.33 16.52 5.15
N ARG A 151 11.77 16.98 4.01
CA ARG A 151 10.68 17.97 3.98
C ARG A 151 9.30 17.33 3.82
N GLY A 152 9.22 16.03 4.03
CA GLY A 152 7.99 15.26 4.02
C GLY A 152 7.21 15.38 5.33
N TYR A 153 6.23 14.54 5.47
CA TYR A 153 5.42 14.39 6.68
C TYR A 153 5.00 12.94 6.88
N PRO A 154 4.63 12.50 8.10
CA PRO A 154 4.36 13.28 9.31
C PRO A 154 5.59 13.50 10.19
N ASP A 155 6.66 12.70 10.05
CA ASP A 155 7.77 12.66 11.01
C ASP A 155 9.02 13.42 10.50
N GLY A 156 9.08 13.78 9.22
CA GLY A 156 10.21 14.46 8.60
C GLY A 156 11.45 13.57 8.48
N LEU A 157 11.25 12.29 8.17
CA LEU A 157 12.33 11.32 7.98
C LEU A 157 13.22 11.72 6.81
N PHE A 158 14.54 11.45 6.95
CA PHE A 158 15.53 11.82 5.96
C PHE A 158 16.20 10.59 5.34
N GLY A 159 16.30 10.57 4.01
CA GLY A 159 17.10 9.57 3.30
C GLY A 159 16.63 8.13 3.56
N GLU A 160 17.54 7.29 4.02
CA GLU A 160 17.32 5.86 4.27
C GLU A 160 16.55 5.58 5.59
N GLU A 161 16.23 6.60 6.39
CA GLU A 161 15.31 6.44 7.52
C GLU A 161 13.88 6.11 7.04
N ILE A 162 13.55 6.50 5.80
CA ILE A 162 12.26 6.18 5.18
C ILE A 162 12.30 4.71 4.75
N PRO A 163 11.39 3.85 5.22
CA PRO A 163 11.33 2.46 4.79
C PRO A 163 11.19 2.33 3.27
N ILE A 164 11.87 1.37 2.67
CA ILE A 164 11.86 1.16 1.20
C ILE A 164 10.44 0.98 0.67
N SER A 165 9.57 0.33 1.42
CA SER A 165 8.14 0.17 1.11
C SER A 165 7.44 1.52 0.91
N ALA A 166 7.69 2.48 1.80
CA ALA A 166 7.13 3.83 1.71
C ALA A 166 7.76 4.65 0.58
N GLN A 167 9.09 4.53 0.35
CA GLN A 167 9.77 5.21 -0.75
C GLN A 167 9.20 4.80 -2.11
N ILE A 168 9.01 3.50 -2.34
CA ILE A 168 8.49 2.97 -3.61
C ILE A 168 7.06 3.42 -3.84
N VAL A 169 6.20 3.32 -2.81
CA VAL A 169 4.79 3.75 -2.93
C VAL A 169 4.69 5.26 -3.12
N SER A 170 5.54 6.06 -2.47
CA SER A 170 5.61 7.51 -2.68
C SER A 170 5.89 7.87 -4.15
N ILE A 171 6.80 7.13 -4.81
CA ILE A 171 7.10 7.35 -6.23
C ILE A 171 5.89 6.97 -7.09
N ALA A 172 5.24 5.83 -6.81
CA ALA A 172 4.08 5.37 -7.55
C ALA A 172 2.91 6.36 -7.45
N ASP A 173 2.63 6.84 -6.22
CA ASP A 173 1.56 7.79 -5.93
C ASP A 173 1.77 9.14 -6.65
N VAL A 174 2.94 9.75 -6.51
CA VAL A 174 3.27 11.00 -7.21
C VAL A 174 3.21 10.83 -8.73
N TYR A 175 3.68 9.69 -9.25
CA TYR A 175 3.64 9.44 -10.69
C TYR A 175 2.20 9.31 -11.20
N ASP A 176 1.35 8.53 -10.52
CA ASP A 176 -0.05 8.37 -10.90
C ASP A 176 -0.80 9.72 -10.84
N ALA A 177 -0.58 10.52 -9.79
CA ALA A 177 -1.16 11.86 -9.67
C ALA A 177 -0.78 12.79 -10.83
N LEU A 178 0.43 12.65 -11.39
CA LEU A 178 0.91 13.50 -12.51
C LEU A 178 0.34 13.08 -13.86
N ILE A 179 -0.06 11.82 -14.04
CA ILE A 179 -0.55 11.31 -15.34
C ILE A 179 -2.08 11.17 -15.40
N SER A 180 -2.77 11.32 -14.27
CA SER A 180 -4.23 11.20 -14.14
C SER A 180 -4.97 12.53 -14.30
N GLU A 181 -4.26 13.63 -14.62
CA GLU A 181 -4.83 14.97 -14.91
C GLU A 181 -5.44 15.06 -16.31
#